data_534e93f76993de9baefcaf372eba6240
#
_entry.id   534e93f76993de9baefcaf372eba6240
#
_cell.length_a   1.000
_cell.length_b   1.000
_cell.length_c   1.000
_cell.angle_alpha   90.00
_cell.angle_beta   90.00
_cell.angle_gamma   90.00
#
_symmetry.space_group_name_H-M   'P 1'
#
loop_
_entity.id
_entity.type
_entity.pdbx_description
1 polymer ?
#
loop_
_entity_poly.entity_id
_entity_poly.type
_entity_poly.pdbx_seq_one_letter_code
_entity_poly.pdbx_strand_id
1 'polypeptide(L)'
;MDSDLRELERVIERTLEHHDHISILEAGCGSMSRIRFRQTARLIGIDISQKQLDRNTELHEKILGDLETYPLSPNTYDMIICWDVLEHLSHPGKALRNFSVAVAVGGIIVLASPNVMTLRGFVTKFTPHWFHVWFYRYIYGMKDAGKNDSWPFKSYHRFAIAPGALLSFAKREGLSVEFWKTYDFDEVQKFNPLLAAAWGFANVAAGILSFGRIQNDTHKAFMMVLRKPGSQEMQAPQGEHAGRELSNRVK
;
A
#
# COMPACT_ATOMS: atom_id res chain seq x y z
N MET A 1 8.57 -11.82 5.06
CA MET A 1 7.44 -11.57 4.16
C MET A 1 6.36 -12.64 4.26
N ASP A 2 6.64 -13.93 4.07
CA ASP A 2 5.59 -14.98 4.11
C ASP A 2 4.85 -15.12 5.45
N SER A 3 5.56 -14.91 6.59
CA SER A 3 4.93 -14.88 7.92
C SER A 3 3.99 -13.69 8.08
N ASP A 4 4.38 -12.54 7.54
CA ASP A 4 3.65 -11.28 7.65
C ASP A 4 2.41 -11.28 6.76
N LEU A 5 2.51 -11.86 5.58
CA LEU A 5 1.35 -12.08 4.70
C LEU A 5 0.34 -13.04 5.34
N ARG A 6 0.78 -14.14 5.94
CA ARG A 6 -0.11 -15.05 6.66
C ARG A 6 -0.79 -14.40 7.86
N GLU A 7 -0.12 -13.46 8.53
CA GLU A 7 -0.73 -12.70 9.61
C GLU A 7 -1.80 -11.74 9.08
N LEU A 8 -1.50 -11.02 7.98
CA LEU A 8 -2.45 -10.17 7.28
C LEU A 8 -3.68 -10.97 6.81
N GLU A 9 -3.48 -12.12 6.16
CA GLU A 9 -4.56 -12.99 5.70
C GLU A 9 -5.48 -13.42 6.84
N ARG A 10 -4.92 -13.82 8.01
CA ARG A 10 -5.73 -14.16 9.19
C ARG A 10 -6.54 -12.98 9.72
N VAL A 11 -6.00 -11.77 9.70
CA VAL A 11 -6.74 -10.57 10.10
C VAL A 11 -7.89 -10.31 9.14
N ILE A 12 -7.66 -10.42 7.83
CA ILE A 12 -8.67 -10.27 6.80
C ILE A 12 -9.78 -11.33 6.99
N GLU A 13 -9.41 -12.60 7.07
CA GLU A 13 -10.35 -13.72 7.24
C GLU A 13 -11.22 -13.52 8.49
N ARG A 14 -10.61 -13.19 9.64
CA ARG A 14 -11.36 -12.95 10.89
C ARG A 14 -12.33 -11.76 10.78
N THR A 15 -11.91 -10.68 10.09
CA THR A 15 -12.75 -9.48 9.98
C THR A 15 -13.94 -9.69 9.04
N LEU A 16 -13.80 -10.57 8.06
CA LEU A 16 -14.82 -10.87 7.06
C LEU A 16 -15.51 -12.23 7.25
N GLU A 17 -15.28 -12.94 8.37
CA GLU A 17 -15.79 -14.31 8.61
C GLU A 17 -17.32 -14.45 8.54
N HIS A 18 -18.04 -13.35 8.77
CA HIS A 18 -19.52 -13.34 8.75
C HIS A 18 -20.12 -13.00 7.38
N HIS A 19 -19.30 -12.88 6.33
CA HIS A 19 -19.74 -12.57 4.97
C HIS A 19 -19.72 -13.85 4.11
N ASP A 20 -20.90 -14.32 3.68
CA ASP A 20 -21.01 -15.49 2.78
C ASP A 20 -20.54 -15.17 1.35
N HIS A 21 -20.73 -13.92 0.92
CA HIS A 21 -20.30 -13.39 -0.37
C HIS A 21 -19.60 -12.06 -0.17
N ILE A 22 -18.38 -11.95 -0.64
CA ILE A 22 -17.54 -10.76 -0.47
C ILE A 22 -17.41 -10.03 -1.80
N SER A 23 -17.70 -8.74 -1.81
CA SER A 23 -17.40 -7.83 -2.92
C SER A 23 -16.06 -7.16 -2.69
N ILE A 24 -15.09 -7.42 -3.55
CA ILE A 24 -13.71 -6.93 -3.42
C ILE A 24 -13.41 -5.98 -4.56
N LEU A 25 -12.90 -4.79 -4.25
CA LEU A 25 -12.31 -3.87 -5.21
C LEU A 25 -10.78 -3.95 -5.14
N GLU A 26 -10.12 -4.36 -6.21
CA GLU A 26 -8.69 -4.17 -6.41
C GLU A 26 -8.42 -2.84 -7.09
N ALA A 27 -7.93 -1.88 -6.31
CA ALA A 27 -7.62 -0.53 -6.75
C ALA A 27 -6.18 -0.44 -7.30
N GLY A 28 -6.05 -0.23 -8.61
CA GLY A 28 -4.80 -0.37 -9.34
C GLY A 28 -4.43 -1.84 -9.51
N CYS A 29 -5.39 -2.65 -9.98
CA CYS A 29 -5.29 -4.10 -10.04
C CYS A 29 -4.18 -4.62 -10.97
N GLY A 30 -3.70 -3.79 -11.89
CA GLY A 30 -2.67 -4.22 -12.84
C GLY A 30 -3.10 -5.45 -13.65
N SER A 31 -2.12 -6.28 -14.00
CA SER A 31 -2.32 -7.48 -14.83
C SER A 31 -2.55 -8.76 -14.02
N MET A 32 -2.54 -8.69 -12.68
CA MET A 32 -2.62 -9.87 -11.81
C MET A 32 -3.10 -9.47 -10.41
N SER A 33 -4.04 -10.23 -9.85
CA SER A 33 -4.53 -10.04 -8.49
C SER A 33 -3.48 -10.43 -7.44
N ARG A 34 -3.38 -9.62 -6.37
CA ARG A 34 -2.32 -9.76 -5.35
C ARG A 34 -2.66 -10.72 -4.21
N ILE A 35 -3.93 -10.82 -3.85
CA ILE A 35 -4.39 -11.65 -2.73
C ILE A 35 -5.38 -12.68 -3.25
N ARG A 36 -5.18 -13.95 -2.88
CA ARG A 36 -6.10 -15.05 -3.21
C ARG A 36 -6.97 -15.36 -2.01
N PHE A 37 -8.28 -15.38 -2.23
CA PHE A 37 -9.26 -15.64 -1.18
C PHE A 37 -9.81 -17.06 -1.28
N ARG A 38 -10.08 -17.67 -0.11
CA ARG A 38 -10.71 -19.00 -0.01
C ARG A 38 -12.23 -18.92 -0.11
N GLN A 39 -12.81 -17.74 0.14
CA GLN A 39 -14.25 -17.51 0.13
C GLN A 39 -14.74 -17.18 -1.29
N THR A 40 -16.03 -17.35 -1.53
CA THR A 40 -16.68 -16.91 -2.78
C THR A 40 -16.65 -15.38 -2.84
N ALA A 41 -15.75 -14.84 -3.65
CA ALA A 41 -15.57 -13.41 -3.78
C ALA A 41 -15.88 -12.93 -5.20
N ARG A 42 -16.61 -11.82 -5.31
CA ARG A 42 -16.74 -11.07 -6.55
C ARG A 42 -15.57 -10.07 -6.62
N LEU A 43 -14.64 -10.29 -7.52
CA LEU A 43 -13.45 -9.48 -7.67
C LEU A 43 -13.64 -8.45 -8.78
N ILE A 44 -13.60 -7.17 -8.43
CA ILE A 44 -13.74 -6.02 -9.33
C ILE A 44 -12.40 -5.32 -9.37
N GLY A 45 -11.83 -5.12 -10.56
CA GLY A 45 -10.56 -4.41 -10.70
C GLY A 45 -10.75 -3.04 -11.36
N ILE A 46 -10.10 -2.02 -10.80
CA ILE A 46 -10.00 -0.70 -11.43
C ILE A 46 -8.53 -0.37 -11.70
N ASP A 47 -8.23 0.04 -12.92
CA ASP A 47 -6.89 0.47 -13.34
C ASP A 47 -6.98 1.57 -14.39
N ILE A 48 -5.95 2.43 -14.46
CA ILE A 48 -5.85 3.49 -15.47
C ILE A 48 -5.40 2.94 -16.82
N SER A 49 -4.80 1.75 -16.86
CA SER A 49 -4.27 1.12 -18.05
C SER A 49 -5.19 0.02 -18.58
N GLN A 50 -5.80 0.25 -19.76
CA GLN A 50 -6.57 -0.78 -20.45
C GLN A 50 -5.73 -2.04 -20.73
N LYS A 51 -4.45 -1.89 -21.07
CA LYS A 51 -3.54 -3.02 -21.34
C LYS A 51 -3.31 -3.89 -20.11
N GLN A 52 -3.27 -3.31 -18.93
CA GLN A 52 -3.15 -4.05 -17.68
C GLN A 52 -4.46 -4.82 -17.39
N LEU A 53 -5.59 -4.15 -17.53
CA LEU A 53 -6.91 -4.77 -17.36
C LEU A 53 -7.13 -5.95 -18.32
N ASP A 54 -6.73 -5.81 -19.59
CA ASP A 54 -6.89 -6.87 -20.59
C ASP A 54 -6.11 -8.14 -20.22
N ARG A 55 -4.94 -7.97 -19.61
CA ARG A 55 -4.08 -9.07 -19.15
C ARG A 55 -4.57 -9.74 -17.87
N ASN A 56 -5.33 -9.05 -17.05
CA ASN A 56 -5.83 -9.61 -15.79
C ASN A 56 -7.04 -10.50 -16.07
N THR A 57 -6.86 -11.81 -15.92
CA THR A 57 -7.87 -12.84 -16.18
C THR A 57 -8.61 -13.29 -14.91
N GLU A 58 -8.24 -12.78 -13.74
CA GLU A 58 -8.81 -13.19 -12.46
C GLU A 58 -10.05 -12.34 -12.07
N LEU A 59 -10.24 -11.18 -12.72
CA LEU A 59 -11.31 -10.24 -12.41
C LEU A 59 -12.65 -10.67 -13.00
N HIS A 60 -13.71 -10.56 -12.20
CA HIS A 60 -15.09 -10.73 -12.64
C HIS A 60 -15.61 -9.47 -13.36
N GLU A 61 -15.12 -8.29 -12.97
CA GLU A 61 -15.46 -7.01 -13.56
C GLU A 61 -14.22 -6.13 -13.68
N LYS A 62 -14.12 -5.39 -14.78
CA LYS A 62 -12.98 -4.52 -15.10
C LYS A 62 -13.46 -3.10 -15.31
N ILE A 63 -12.87 -2.16 -14.60
CA ILE A 63 -13.18 -0.73 -14.68
C ILE A 63 -11.94 0.00 -15.18
N LEU A 64 -12.04 0.65 -16.34
CA LEU A 64 -11.03 1.59 -16.78
C LEU A 64 -11.28 2.94 -16.10
N GLY A 65 -10.41 3.34 -15.18
CA GLY A 65 -10.61 4.56 -14.41
C GLY A 65 -9.41 5.00 -13.60
N ASP A 66 -9.35 6.30 -13.31
CA ASP A 66 -8.37 6.91 -12.43
C ASP A 66 -8.90 6.92 -10.99
N LEU A 67 -8.18 6.30 -10.07
CA LEU A 67 -8.54 6.21 -8.64
C LEU A 67 -8.74 7.58 -7.97
N GLU A 68 -8.09 8.62 -8.48
CA GLU A 68 -8.20 9.98 -7.94
C GLU A 68 -9.53 10.67 -8.31
N THR A 69 -10.19 10.21 -9.40
CA THR A 69 -11.35 10.91 -9.98
C THR A 69 -12.56 10.02 -10.27
N TYR A 70 -12.35 8.70 -10.41
CA TYR A 70 -13.44 7.76 -10.69
C TYR A 70 -14.43 7.70 -9.51
N PRO A 71 -15.74 7.91 -9.72
CA PRO A 71 -16.72 7.92 -8.65
C PRO A 71 -17.06 6.47 -8.24
N LEU A 72 -16.42 5.99 -7.19
CA LEU A 72 -16.77 4.70 -6.59
C LEU A 72 -18.11 4.81 -5.87
N SER A 73 -18.96 3.78 -6.00
CA SER A 73 -20.27 3.73 -5.33
C SER A 73 -20.10 3.63 -3.82
N PRO A 74 -20.81 4.46 -3.01
CA PRO A 74 -20.69 4.44 -1.55
C PRO A 74 -21.11 3.10 -0.94
N ASN A 75 -20.43 2.66 0.12
CA ASN A 75 -20.76 1.47 0.92
C ASN A 75 -21.00 0.20 0.08
N THR A 76 -20.20 0.00 -0.97
CA THR A 76 -20.42 -1.07 -1.96
C THR A 76 -19.47 -2.25 -1.79
N TYR A 77 -18.28 -2.02 -1.28
CA TYR A 77 -17.23 -3.04 -1.22
C TYR A 77 -16.99 -3.48 0.21
N ASP A 78 -17.04 -4.79 0.46
CA ASP A 78 -16.66 -5.37 1.76
C ASP A 78 -15.16 -5.27 1.99
N MET A 79 -14.39 -5.28 0.90
CA MET A 79 -12.95 -5.05 0.95
C MET A 79 -12.46 -4.23 -0.24
N ILE A 80 -11.54 -3.31 0.04
CA ILE A 80 -10.78 -2.57 -0.97
C ILE A 80 -9.31 -2.89 -0.76
N ILE A 81 -8.62 -3.33 -1.81
CA ILE A 81 -7.18 -3.63 -1.82
C ILE A 81 -6.49 -2.58 -2.67
N CYS A 82 -5.52 -1.88 -2.09
CA CYS A 82 -4.64 -0.96 -2.79
C CYS A 82 -3.19 -1.30 -2.46
N TRP A 83 -2.53 -2.04 -3.35
CA TRP A 83 -1.22 -2.65 -3.12
C TRP A 83 -0.20 -2.16 -4.12
N ASP A 84 0.86 -1.47 -3.66
CA ASP A 84 1.92 -0.86 -4.50
C ASP A 84 1.35 0.09 -5.58
N VAL A 85 0.38 0.94 -5.19
CA VAL A 85 -0.31 1.88 -6.09
C VAL A 85 -0.28 3.31 -5.57
N LEU A 86 -0.44 3.52 -4.26
CA LEU A 86 -0.53 4.86 -3.67
C LEU A 86 0.68 5.74 -3.99
N GLU A 87 1.87 5.15 -4.10
CA GLU A 87 3.11 5.84 -4.47
C GLU A 87 3.12 6.38 -5.89
N HIS A 88 2.26 5.83 -6.76
CA HIS A 88 2.11 6.23 -8.16
C HIS A 88 1.07 7.34 -8.36
N LEU A 89 0.26 7.65 -7.34
CA LEU A 89 -0.78 8.67 -7.41
C LEU A 89 -0.22 10.06 -7.18
N SER A 90 -0.71 11.02 -7.97
CA SER A 90 -0.34 12.43 -7.82
C SER A 90 -1.00 13.08 -6.59
N HIS A 91 -2.23 12.64 -6.25
CA HIS A 91 -3.02 13.09 -5.11
C HIS A 91 -3.62 11.90 -4.35
N PRO A 92 -2.81 11.03 -3.69
CA PRO A 92 -3.29 9.81 -3.05
C PRO A 92 -4.39 10.04 -2.00
N GLY A 93 -4.44 11.23 -1.41
CA GLY A 93 -5.51 11.60 -0.49
C GLY A 93 -6.91 11.65 -1.12
N LYS A 94 -7.02 11.84 -2.46
CA LYS A 94 -8.31 11.75 -3.17
C LYS A 94 -8.76 10.30 -3.27
N ALA A 95 -7.85 9.40 -3.68
CA ALA A 95 -8.12 7.97 -3.77
C ALA A 95 -8.49 7.40 -2.38
N LEU A 96 -7.73 7.74 -1.33
CA LEU A 96 -8.01 7.31 0.03
C LEU A 96 -9.41 7.75 0.51
N ARG A 97 -9.82 9.00 0.24
CA ARG A 97 -11.19 9.44 0.54
C ARG A 97 -12.25 8.69 -0.27
N ASN A 98 -11.97 8.43 -1.54
CA ASN A 98 -12.84 7.63 -2.40
C ASN A 98 -13.05 6.23 -1.81
N PHE A 99 -11.98 5.61 -1.30
CA PHE A 99 -12.03 4.32 -0.63
C PHE A 99 -12.82 4.37 0.69
N SER A 100 -12.63 5.41 1.52
CA SER A 100 -13.37 5.53 2.80
C SER A 100 -14.87 5.68 2.60
N VAL A 101 -15.30 6.29 1.49
CA VAL A 101 -16.72 6.37 1.09
C VAL A 101 -17.22 5.04 0.54
N ALA A 102 -16.43 4.39 -0.31
CA ALA A 102 -16.84 3.21 -1.06
C ALA A 102 -16.85 1.92 -0.25
N VAL A 103 -15.99 1.80 0.78
CA VAL A 103 -15.98 0.64 1.67
C VAL A 103 -17.28 0.58 2.49
N ALA A 104 -17.86 -0.62 2.60
CA ALA A 104 -19.08 -0.88 3.36
C ALA A 104 -18.85 -0.69 4.86
N VAL A 105 -19.92 -0.48 5.60
CA VAL A 105 -19.89 -0.52 7.07
C VAL A 105 -19.49 -1.92 7.53
N GLY A 106 -18.51 -2.04 8.42
CA GLY A 106 -17.90 -3.32 8.79
C GLY A 106 -16.78 -3.78 7.84
N GLY A 107 -16.73 -3.24 6.62
CA GLY A 107 -15.73 -3.58 5.60
C GLY A 107 -14.34 -2.99 5.88
N ILE A 108 -13.37 -3.43 5.10
CA ILE A 108 -11.94 -3.11 5.30
C ILE A 108 -11.27 -2.52 4.05
N ILE A 109 -10.23 -1.72 4.30
CA ILE A 109 -9.31 -1.22 3.29
C ILE A 109 -7.92 -1.79 3.61
N VAL A 110 -7.38 -2.59 2.70
CA VAL A 110 -6.04 -3.16 2.78
C VAL A 110 -5.10 -2.29 1.97
N LEU A 111 -4.13 -1.69 2.63
CA LEU A 111 -3.13 -0.82 2.01
C LEU A 111 -1.75 -1.46 2.14
N ALA A 112 -0.99 -1.48 1.06
CA ALA A 112 0.44 -1.77 1.09
C ALA A 112 1.17 -0.80 0.16
N SER A 113 2.32 -0.29 0.60
CA SER A 113 3.11 0.67 -0.16
C SER A 113 4.54 0.73 0.36
N PRO A 114 5.51 1.11 -0.49
CA PRO A 114 6.84 1.47 -0.04
C PRO A 114 6.80 2.60 1.00
N ASN A 115 7.66 2.50 2.01
CA ASN A 115 7.74 3.53 3.04
C ASN A 115 8.52 4.74 2.51
N VAL A 116 7.82 5.84 2.26
CA VAL A 116 8.40 7.10 1.76
C VAL A 116 9.32 7.79 2.76
N MET A 117 9.32 7.37 4.03
CA MET A 117 10.15 7.93 5.10
C MET A 117 11.50 7.23 5.25
N THR A 118 11.84 6.27 4.39
CA THR A 118 13.19 5.67 4.33
C THR A 118 14.11 6.47 3.43
N LEU A 119 15.44 6.29 3.57
CA LEU A 119 16.42 6.91 2.68
C LEU A 119 16.13 6.54 1.21
N ARG A 120 15.78 5.27 0.95
CA ARG A 120 15.39 4.78 -0.38
C ARG A 120 14.16 5.54 -0.92
N GLY A 121 13.13 5.72 -0.08
CA GLY A 121 11.94 6.50 -0.44
C GLY A 121 12.26 7.94 -0.80
N PHE A 122 13.16 8.58 -0.04
CA PHE A 122 13.66 9.92 -0.35
C PHE A 122 14.42 9.96 -1.67
N VAL A 123 15.37 9.06 -1.90
CA VAL A 123 16.11 8.99 -3.17
C VAL A 123 15.15 8.80 -4.33
N THR A 124 14.21 7.86 -4.22
CA THR A 124 13.20 7.62 -5.26
C THR A 124 12.35 8.86 -5.52
N LYS A 125 11.93 9.58 -4.48
CA LYS A 125 11.11 10.79 -4.61
C LYS A 125 11.81 11.92 -5.37
N PHE A 126 13.11 12.10 -5.16
CA PHE A 126 13.86 13.23 -5.71
C PHE A 126 14.64 12.90 -6.99
N THR A 127 14.64 11.64 -7.43
CA THR A 127 15.23 11.22 -8.68
C THR A 127 14.18 11.13 -9.79
N PRO A 128 14.48 11.59 -11.01
CA PRO A 128 13.52 11.59 -12.11
C PRO A 128 13.27 10.15 -12.62
N HIS A 129 12.09 9.91 -13.14
CA HIS A 129 11.66 8.59 -13.61
C HIS A 129 12.62 7.96 -14.65
N TRP A 130 13.17 8.76 -15.58
CA TRP A 130 14.14 8.25 -16.55
C TRP A 130 15.38 7.63 -15.90
N PHE A 131 15.81 8.18 -14.73
CA PHE A 131 16.92 7.63 -13.96
C PHE A 131 16.60 6.25 -13.40
N HIS A 132 15.38 6.03 -12.91
CA HIS A 132 14.92 4.71 -12.45
C HIS A 132 14.92 3.71 -13.60
N VAL A 133 14.36 4.06 -14.75
CA VAL A 133 14.37 3.21 -15.95
C VAL A 133 15.80 2.87 -16.36
N TRP A 134 16.69 3.86 -16.40
CA TRP A 134 18.11 3.67 -16.71
C TRP A 134 18.76 2.70 -15.71
N PHE A 135 18.56 2.93 -14.40
CA PHE A 135 19.14 2.13 -13.34
C PHE A 135 18.71 0.67 -13.43
N TYR A 136 17.42 0.40 -13.63
CA TYR A 136 16.92 -0.95 -13.77
C TYR A 136 17.39 -1.63 -15.05
N ARG A 137 17.55 -0.91 -16.17
CA ARG A 137 18.07 -1.47 -17.41
C ARG A 137 19.55 -1.83 -17.33
N TYR A 138 20.37 -0.95 -16.79
CA TYR A 138 21.82 -1.09 -16.90
C TYR A 138 22.48 -1.65 -15.64
N ILE A 139 21.92 -1.42 -14.47
CA ILE A 139 22.47 -1.91 -13.21
C ILE A 139 21.81 -3.25 -12.82
N TYR A 140 20.50 -3.39 -12.97
CA TYR A 140 19.79 -4.65 -12.71
C TYR A 140 19.66 -5.58 -13.94
N GLY A 141 20.05 -5.13 -15.14
CA GLY A 141 19.99 -5.92 -16.36
C GLY A 141 18.59 -6.19 -16.92
N MET A 142 17.59 -5.44 -16.48
CA MET A 142 16.19 -5.57 -16.89
C MET A 142 15.93 -4.86 -18.22
N LYS A 143 16.26 -5.48 -19.34
CA LYS A 143 16.23 -4.86 -20.70
C LYS A 143 14.89 -4.24 -21.09
N ASP A 144 13.79 -4.75 -20.55
CA ASP A 144 12.43 -4.30 -20.86
C ASP A 144 11.83 -3.34 -19.80
N ALA A 145 12.62 -2.91 -18.81
CA ALA A 145 12.17 -1.95 -17.81
C ALA A 145 11.58 -0.69 -18.47
N GLY A 146 10.35 -0.30 -18.06
CA GLY A 146 9.63 0.87 -18.57
C GLY A 146 9.15 0.77 -20.01
N LYS A 147 9.10 -0.44 -20.62
CA LYS A 147 8.50 -0.67 -21.95
C LYS A 147 7.13 -1.36 -21.77
N ASN A 148 6.23 -1.15 -22.75
CA ASN A 148 4.95 -1.86 -22.83
C ASN A 148 4.12 -1.84 -21.55
N ASP A 149 4.11 -0.71 -20.85
CA ASP A 149 3.37 -0.55 -19.62
C ASP A 149 3.82 -1.53 -18.52
N SER A 150 5.15 -1.72 -18.43
CA SER A 150 5.79 -2.55 -17.41
C SER A 150 6.62 -1.73 -16.44
N TRP A 151 6.86 -2.31 -15.28
CA TRP A 151 7.69 -1.74 -14.22
C TRP A 151 9.10 -1.31 -14.71
N PRO A 152 9.69 -0.20 -14.16
CA PRO A 152 9.15 0.65 -13.10
C PRO A 152 8.13 1.67 -13.62
N PHE A 153 7.05 1.83 -12.86
CA PHE A 153 6.07 2.89 -13.13
C PHE A 153 6.54 4.23 -12.55
N LYS A 154 6.01 5.35 -13.09
CA LYS A 154 6.30 6.68 -12.54
C LYS A 154 5.77 6.76 -11.11
N SER A 155 6.65 7.14 -10.16
CA SER A 155 6.30 7.25 -8.75
C SER A 155 6.43 8.69 -8.27
N TYR A 156 5.46 9.16 -7.49
CA TYR A 156 5.46 10.50 -6.90
C TYR A 156 5.92 10.50 -5.45
N HIS A 157 5.77 9.38 -4.75
CA HIS A 157 6.17 9.22 -3.34
C HIS A 157 5.72 10.41 -2.46
N ARG A 158 4.42 10.70 -2.45
CA ARG A 158 3.86 11.81 -1.67
C ARG A 158 3.93 11.51 -0.17
N PHE A 159 4.28 12.47 0.66
CA PHE A 159 4.29 12.29 2.12
C PHE A 159 2.90 11.98 2.71
N ALA A 160 1.83 12.22 1.95
CA ALA A 160 0.47 11.82 2.33
C ALA A 160 0.28 10.31 2.50
N ILE A 161 1.19 9.48 1.95
CA ILE A 161 1.19 8.02 2.15
C ILE A 161 2.21 7.57 3.21
N ALA A 162 2.89 8.49 3.87
CA ALA A 162 3.72 8.14 5.01
C ALA A 162 2.87 7.47 6.11
N PRO A 163 3.42 6.48 6.84
CA PRO A 163 2.69 5.76 7.88
C PRO A 163 1.90 6.66 8.84
N GLY A 164 2.54 7.68 9.40
CA GLY A 164 1.88 8.63 10.30
C GLY A 164 0.77 9.46 9.64
N ALA A 165 0.89 9.76 8.34
CA ALA A 165 -0.15 10.46 7.58
C ALA A 165 -1.37 9.55 7.35
N LEU A 166 -1.16 8.25 7.08
CA LEU A 166 -2.24 7.27 6.93
C LEU A 166 -2.96 7.02 8.26
N LEU A 167 -2.25 6.95 9.39
CA LEU A 167 -2.86 6.87 10.71
C LEU A 167 -3.71 8.11 11.03
N SER A 168 -3.20 9.29 10.68
CA SER A 168 -3.94 10.55 10.82
C SER A 168 -5.18 10.60 9.90
N PHE A 169 -5.06 10.05 8.70
CA PHE A 169 -6.18 9.88 7.77
C PHE A 169 -7.24 8.94 8.37
N ALA A 170 -6.85 7.75 8.82
CA ALA A 170 -7.76 6.79 9.43
C ALA A 170 -8.56 7.41 10.59
N LYS A 171 -7.87 8.09 11.50
CA LYS A 171 -8.50 8.80 12.62
C LYS A 171 -9.51 9.86 12.16
N ARG A 172 -9.17 10.65 11.14
CA ARG A 172 -10.03 11.72 10.61
C ARG A 172 -11.28 11.18 9.93
N GLU A 173 -11.15 10.05 9.21
CA GLU A 173 -12.27 9.40 8.51
C GLU A 173 -13.05 8.43 9.43
N GLY A 174 -12.70 8.33 10.72
CA GLY A 174 -13.36 7.43 11.67
C GLY A 174 -13.11 5.94 11.41
N LEU A 175 -11.99 5.60 10.76
CA LEU A 175 -11.58 4.22 10.50
C LEU A 175 -10.73 3.70 11.66
N SER A 176 -10.95 2.44 12.07
CA SER A 176 -10.07 1.72 13.00
C SER A 176 -8.89 1.08 12.28
N VAL A 177 -7.75 0.95 12.97
CA VAL A 177 -6.56 0.25 12.44
C VAL A 177 -6.56 -1.16 13.04
N GLU A 178 -6.86 -2.16 12.22
CA GLU A 178 -6.93 -3.57 12.64
C GLU A 178 -5.58 -4.28 12.53
N PHE A 179 -4.74 -3.81 11.61
CA PHE A 179 -3.42 -4.37 11.35
C PHE A 179 -2.45 -3.29 10.89
N TRP A 180 -1.23 -3.37 11.37
CA TRP A 180 -0.11 -2.55 10.92
C TRP A 180 1.18 -3.33 11.03
N LYS A 181 1.93 -3.43 9.94
CA LYS A 181 3.25 -4.04 9.95
C LYS A 181 4.16 -3.44 8.90
N THR A 182 5.42 -3.28 9.24
CA THR A 182 6.49 -2.96 8.29
C THR A 182 7.22 -4.24 7.90
N TYR A 183 7.70 -4.30 6.67
CA TYR A 183 8.44 -5.44 6.15
C TYR A 183 9.55 -5.02 5.19
N ASP A 184 10.50 -5.93 4.99
CA ASP A 184 11.60 -5.74 4.06
C ASP A 184 11.41 -6.52 2.77
N PHE A 185 11.85 -5.92 1.67
CA PHE A 185 12.04 -6.63 0.41
C PHE A 185 13.46 -7.20 0.36
N ASP A 186 13.61 -8.50 0.13
CA ASP A 186 14.89 -9.21 0.07
C ASP A 186 15.75 -8.89 -1.18
N GLU A 187 15.35 -7.90 -1.99
CA GLU A 187 15.96 -7.64 -3.31
C GLU A 187 17.38 -7.07 -3.29
N VAL A 188 17.93 -6.66 -2.15
CA VAL A 188 19.19 -5.89 -2.09
C VAL A 188 20.44 -6.75 -1.95
N GLN A 189 20.33 -8.06 -1.88
CA GLN A 189 21.47 -8.96 -1.62
C GLN A 189 22.50 -9.08 -2.77
N LYS A 190 22.33 -8.39 -3.89
CA LYS A 190 23.27 -8.48 -5.03
C LYS A 190 24.22 -7.30 -5.20
N PHE A 191 24.25 -6.38 -4.24
CA PHE A 191 25.23 -5.27 -4.32
C PHE A 191 26.63 -5.72 -3.94
N ASN A 192 27.62 -5.14 -4.65
CA ASN A 192 29.02 -5.18 -4.24
C ASN A 192 29.12 -4.79 -2.74
N PRO A 193 29.86 -5.56 -1.90
CA PRO A 193 29.99 -5.32 -0.46
C PRO A 193 30.35 -3.89 -0.08
N LEU A 194 31.19 -3.23 -0.90
CA LEU A 194 31.56 -1.83 -0.70
C LEU A 194 30.38 -0.88 -0.88
N LEU A 195 29.53 -1.09 -1.88
CA LEU A 195 28.30 -0.31 -2.09
C LEU A 195 27.30 -0.54 -0.97
N ALA A 196 27.18 -1.78 -0.49
CA ALA A 196 26.32 -2.12 0.64
C ALA A 196 26.77 -1.42 1.92
N ALA A 197 28.08 -1.39 2.20
CA ALA A 197 28.65 -0.68 3.35
C ALA A 197 28.44 0.84 3.25
N ALA A 198 28.68 1.43 2.07
CA ALA A 198 28.44 2.85 1.82
C ALA A 198 26.97 3.23 1.99
N TRP A 199 26.05 2.37 1.52
CA TRP A 199 24.60 2.55 1.71
C TRP A 199 24.20 2.45 3.18
N GLY A 200 24.77 1.50 3.93
CA GLY A 200 24.55 1.37 5.38
C GLY A 200 24.99 2.64 6.13
N PHE A 201 26.19 3.16 5.82
CA PHE A 201 26.66 4.41 6.39
C PHE A 201 25.76 5.60 6.04
N ALA A 202 25.31 5.71 4.77
CA ALA A 202 24.38 6.76 4.34
C ALA A 202 23.05 6.71 5.09
N ASN A 203 22.52 5.51 5.36
CA ASN A 203 21.31 5.33 6.16
C ASN A 203 21.46 5.82 7.59
N VAL A 204 22.57 5.46 8.26
CA VAL A 204 22.85 5.93 9.63
C VAL A 204 23.00 7.45 9.65
N ALA A 205 23.77 8.01 8.73
CA ALA A 205 23.95 9.45 8.62
C ALA A 205 22.63 10.18 8.35
N ALA A 206 21.80 9.68 7.45
CA ALA A 206 20.48 10.25 7.16
C ALA A 206 19.56 10.20 8.38
N GLY A 207 19.57 9.12 9.15
CA GLY A 207 18.82 8.99 10.40
C GLY A 207 19.24 10.05 11.43
N ILE A 208 20.54 10.21 11.64
CA ILE A 208 21.10 11.21 12.57
C ILE A 208 20.77 12.64 12.11
N LEU A 209 21.05 12.99 10.84
CA LEU A 209 20.85 14.32 10.29
C LEU A 209 19.37 14.73 10.22
N SER A 210 18.48 13.76 10.09
CA SER A 210 17.03 14.00 10.08
C SER A 210 16.38 13.98 11.47
N PHE A 211 17.15 13.82 12.54
CA PHE A 211 16.67 13.62 13.91
C PHE A 211 15.67 12.42 14.00
N GLY A 212 16.00 11.32 13.34
CA GLY A 212 15.18 10.10 13.32
C GLY A 212 13.94 10.16 12.42
N ARG A 213 13.73 11.25 11.66
CA ARG A 213 12.58 11.35 10.74
C ARG A 213 12.73 10.45 9.52
N ILE A 214 13.96 10.25 9.05
CA ILE A 214 14.28 9.25 8.01
C ILE A 214 14.52 7.93 8.74
N GLN A 215 13.65 6.98 8.50
CA GLN A 215 13.72 5.65 9.10
C GLN A 215 14.78 4.81 8.41
N ASN A 216 15.39 3.88 9.16
CA ASN A 216 16.33 2.93 8.60
C ASN A 216 15.66 2.09 7.50
N ASP A 217 16.42 1.67 6.50
CA ASP A 217 15.95 0.82 5.40
C ASP A 217 15.47 -0.60 5.85
N THR A 218 15.48 -0.90 7.15
CA THR A 218 14.88 -2.11 7.73
C THR A 218 13.34 -2.10 7.72
N HIS A 219 12.72 -0.99 7.27
CA HIS A 219 11.27 -0.81 7.19
C HIS A 219 10.86 -0.26 5.83
N LYS A 220 11.30 -0.97 4.78
CA LYS A 220 11.20 -0.50 3.38
C LYS A 220 9.78 -0.36 2.87
N ALA A 221 8.87 -1.15 3.40
CA ALA A 221 7.46 -1.12 3.06
C ALA A 221 6.58 -1.39 4.28
N PHE A 222 5.31 -1.14 4.13
CA PHE A 222 4.32 -1.43 5.16
C PHE A 222 3.06 -2.06 4.58
N MET A 223 2.33 -2.77 5.44
CA MET A 223 0.96 -3.22 5.23
C MET A 223 0.07 -2.68 6.35
N MET A 224 -1.14 -2.28 6.01
CA MET A 224 -2.12 -1.72 6.93
C MET A 224 -3.53 -2.21 6.56
N VAL A 225 -4.32 -2.58 7.55
CA VAL A 225 -5.76 -2.84 7.39
C VAL A 225 -6.52 -1.78 8.18
N LEU A 226 -7.36 -1.04 7.48
CA LEU A 226 -8.29 -0.07 8.05
C LEU A 226 -9.69 -0.65 7.97
N ARG A 227 -10.50 -0.53 9.04
CA ARG A 227 -11.89 -1.00 9.07
C ARG A 227 -12.83 0.18 9.25
N LYS A 228 -13.96 0.18 8.56
CA LYS A 228 -15.05 1.12 8.76
C LYS A 228 -15.99 0.59 9.85
N PRO A 229 -15.93 1.10 11.09
CA PRO A 229 -16.72 0.56 12.19
C PRO A 229 -18.21 0.80 11.98
N GLY A 230 -19.04 -0.06 12.56
CA GLY A 230 -20.49 0.13 12.65
C GLY A 230 -20.87 1.28 13.59
N SER A 231 -22.06 1.82 13.42
CA SER A 231 -22.56 2.95 14.23
C SER A 231 -22.56 2.66 15.75
N GLN A 232 -22.73 1.40 16.14
CA GLN A 232 -22.71 0.98 17.55
C GLN A 232 -21.28 0.92 18.10
N GLU A 233 -20.29 0.55 17.29
CA GLU A 233 -18.88 0.47 17.69
C GLU A 233 -18.24 1.86 17.86
N MET A 234 -18.72 2.88 17.12
CA MET A 234 -18.26 4.27 17.26
C MET A 234 -18.63 4.91 18.60
N GLN A 235 -19.64 4.38 19.31
CA GLN A 235 -20.09 4.88 20.63
C GLN A 235 -19.36 4.21 21.81
N ALA A 236 -18.69 3.08 21.59
CA ALA A 236 -17.88 2.44 22.60
C ALA A 236 -16.57 3.24 22.81
N PRO A 237 -16.13 3.49 24.06
CA PRO A 237 -14.86 4.14 24.31
C PRO A 237 -13.76 3.30 23.67
N GLN A 238 -13.08 3.87 22.66
CA GLN A 238 -11.95 3.22 21.99
C GLN A 238 -10.92 2.91 23.07
N GLY A 239 -10.70 1.62 23.36
CA GLY A 239 -9.75 1.20 24.36
C GLY A 239 -8.38 1.81 24.06
N GLU A 240 -7.88 2.66 24.96
CA GLU A 240 -6.62 3.41 24.83
C GLU A 240 -5.37 2.51 24.59
N HIS A 241 -5.53 1.19 24.74
CA HIS A 241 -4.43 0.23 24.62
C HIS A 241 -3.94 0.02 23.18
N ALA A 242 -4.82 -0.11 22.18
CA ALA A 242 -4.40 -0.36 20.80
C ALA A 242 -3.72 0.87 20.16
N GLY A 243 -4.21 2.07 20.44
CA GLY A 243 -3.65 3.31 19.89
C GLY A 243 -2.27 3.66 20.44
N ARG A 244 -1.96 3.32 21.72
CA ARG A 244 -0.66 3.57 22.33
C ARG A 244 0.43 2.60 21.86
N GLU A 245 0.11 1.32 21.68
CA GLU A 245 1.07 0.35 21.12
C GLU A 245 1.45 0.68 19.67
N LEU A 246 0.49 1.07 18.85
CA LEU A 246 0.74 1.46 17.46
C LEU A 246 1.54 2.77 17.36
N SER A 247 1.24 3.77 18.21
CA SER A 247 1.99 5.03 18.24
C SER A 247 3.45 4.84 18.65
N ASN A 248 3.74 3.87 19.51
CA ASN A 248 5.11 3.55 19.96
C ASN A 248 5.91 2.72 18.92
N ARG A 249 5.24 2.01 18.02
CA ARG A 249 5.88 1.24 16.94
C ARG A 249 6.15 2.08 15.68
N VAL A 250 5.57 3.27 15.57
CA VAL A 250 5.74 4.19 14.43
C VAL A 250 6.79 5.29 14.70
N LYS A 251 7.24 5.43 15.97
CA LYS A 251 8.37 6.27 16.36
C LYS A 251 9.67 5.47 16.28
#